data_32c89260de9521cf704081e91edb5160
#
_entry.id   32c89260de9521cf704081e91edb5160
#
_cell.length_a   1.000
_cell.length_b   1.000
_cell.length_c   1.000
_cell.angle_alpha   90.00
_cell.angle_beta   90.00
_cell.angle_gamma   90.00
#
_symmetry.space_group_name_H-M   'P 1'
#
loop_
_entity.id
_entity.type
_entity.pdbx_description
1 polymer ?
#
loop_
_entity_poly.entity_id
_entity_poly.type
_entity_poly.pdbx_seq_one_letter_code
_entity_poly.pdbx_strand_id
1 'polypeptide(L)'
;MKNPTYMTDEDRWQAVLARDPRADEQFVFTVQTTGIVCRPSCRARHALRKNVHFYPDVHHAVQAGFRPCKRCRPDKRDPQEEKLEKVERACRLLEQDPALTLEMLAQQVAMSPFHFHRLFKSVTGMTPKAWQQAARGQRLRNALAHGDKITDAVLAAGFPDSNSYYRKANDALGMTAKQYRKGDVAVRYAISECALGRCLVGESERGICAILLGDDDAKVTQEILSLFPDAERAPLEGEFARRIAQVIHTIDNRGVPLALPLDIRGTAFQQQVWQALRNIPCGETASYQQVAQAIGKPGAVRAVAAACAANKLAIVIPCHRVVRQDGALSGYRWGTERKALLLKRESRNQEG
;
A
#
# COMPACT_ATOMS: atom_id res chain seq x y z
N MET A 1 10.55 4.29 26.35
CA MET A 1 10.24 5.56 27.05
C MET A 1 8.72 5.71 27.04
N LYS A 2 8.09 5.89 28.22
CA LYS A 2 6.63 6.11 28.31
C LYS A 2 6.27 7.46 27.68
N ASN A 3 5.18 7.47 26.93
CA ASN A 3 4.72 8.68 26.24
C ASN A 3 4.28 9.72 27.31
N PRO A 4 4.75 10.98 27.28
CA PRO A 4 4.41 12.01 28.27
C PRO A 4 2.90 12.35 28.34
N THR A 5 2.10 11.84 27.43
CA THR A 5 0.66 12.15 27.31
C THR A 5 -0.22 11.60 28.45
N TYR A 6 0.25 10.63 29.27
CA TYR A 6 -0.56 9.98 30.32
C TYR A 6 0.10 10.09 31.69
N MET A 7 0.58 11.30 32.03
CA MET A 7 1.34 11.54 33.26
C MET A 7 0.44 11.65 34.51
N THR A 8 -0.73 12.24 34.38
CA THR A 8 -1.66 12.44 35.48
C THR A 8 -2.79 11.39 35.46
N ASP A 9 -3.42 11.18 36.59
CA ASP A 9 -4.61 10.31 36.69
C ASP A 9 -5.79 10.84 35.88
N GLU A 10 -5.84 12.16 35.66
CA GLU A 10 -6.86 12.76 34.81
C GLU A 10 -6.59 12.45 33.33
N ASP A 11 -5.34 12.55 32.86
CA ASP A 11 -4.98 12.15 31.49
C ASP A 11 -5.32 10.67 31.23
N ARG A 12 -5.00 9.82 32.21
CA ARG A 12 -5.32 8.38 32.13
C ARG A 12 -6.82 8.14 32.09
N TRP A 13 -7.59 8.90 32.88
CA TRP A 13 -9.04 8.78 32.89
C TRP A 13 -9.65 9.20 31.55
N GLN A 14 -9.19 10.28 30.96
CA GLN A 14 -9.63 10.71 29.64
C GLN A 14 -9.30 9.66 28.55
N ALA A 15 -8.14 9.01 28.63
CA ALA A 15 -7.78 7.90 27.75
C ALA A 15 -8.74 6.69 27.90
N VAL A 16 -9.17 6.38 29.14
CA VAL A 16 -10.16 5.32 29.40
C VAL A 16 -11.53 5.70 28.84
N LEU A 17 -11.97 6.94 29.01
CA LEU A 17 -13.24 7.43 28.46
C LEU A 17 -13.22 7.39 26.91
N ALA A 18 -12.12 7.80 26.31
CA ALA A 18 -11.91 7.77 24.87
C ALA A 18 -11.64 6.36 24.32
N ARG A 19 -11.41 5.37 25.20
CA ARG A 19 -10.98 4.01 24.83
C ARG A 19 -9.75 4.02 23.94
N ASP A 20 -8.76 4.83 24.30
CA ASP A 20 -7.57 5.06 23.48
C ASP A 20 -6.65 3.84 23.48
N PRO A 21 -6.48 3.13 22.33
CA PRO A 21 -5.63 1.96 22.25
C PRO A 21 -4.13 2.30 22.38
N ARG A 22 -3.72 3.55 22.17
CA ARG A 22 -2.33 4.00 22.34
C ARG A 22 -1.89 4.00 23.80
N ALA A 23 -2.85 3.98 24.73
CA ALA A 23 -2.61 3.95 26.16
C ALA A 23 -2.45 2.51 26.71
N ASP A 24 -2.76 1.47 25.94
CA ASP A 24 -2.84 0.08 26.41
C ASP A 24 -1.51 -0.48 26.92
N GLU A 25 -0.38 0.02 26.39
CA GLU A 25 0.97 -0.37 26.84
C GLU A 25 1.57 0.57 27.89
N GLN A 26 0.87 1.64 28.24
CA GLN A 26 1.38 2.66 29.16
C GLN A 26 0.89 2.45 30.59
N PHE A 27 -0.35 1.99 30.75
CA PHE A 27 -0.98 1.73 32.04
C PHE A 27 -2.18 0.79 31.90
N VAL A 28 -2.67 0.28 33.04
CA VAL A 28 -3.95 -0.42 33.14
C VAL A 28 -4.81 0.24 34.20
N PHE A 29 -6.12 0.03 34.14
CA PHE A 29 -7.02 0.51 35.18
C PHE A 29 -7.80 -0.61 35.84
N THR A 30 -8.10 -0.45 37.11
CA THR A 30 -8.89 -1.39 37.90
C THR A 30 -10.22 -0.77 38.28
N VAL A 31 -11.22 -1.63 38.49
CA VAL A 31 -12.55 -1.23 38.97
C VAL A 31 -12.81 -1.90 40.32
N GLN A 32 -12.78 -1.15 41.40
CA GLN A 32 -12.89 -1.67 42.77
C GLN A 32 -14.16 -2.51 43.00
N THR A 33 -15.30 -2.03 42.51
CA THR A 33 -16.59 -2.70 42.71
C THR A 33 -16.68 -4.08 42.06
N THR A 34 -15.86 -4.36 41.04
CA THR A 34 -15.88 -5.63 40.33
C THR A 34 -14.61 -6.46 40.55
N GLY A 35 -13.56 -5.88 41.12
CA GLY A 35 -12.26 -6.51 41.31
C GLY A 35 -11.55 -6.85 40.00
N ILE A 36 -11.81 -6.08 38.93
CA ILE A 36 -11.31 -6.39 37.57
C ILE A 36 -10.28 -5.35 37.15
N VAL A 37 -9.17 -5.81 36.52
CA VAL A 37 -8.20 -4.97 35.80
C VAL A 37 -8.47 -5.00 34.29
N CYS A 38 -8.47 -3.84 33.66
CA CYS A 38 -8.73 -3.64 32.23
C CYS A 38 -7.65 -2.82 31.56
N ARG A 39 -7.54 -2.94 30.20
CA ARG A 39 -6.81 -1.99 29.35
C ARG A 39 -7.63 -0.72 29.15
N PRO A 40 -7.00 0.45 28.93
CA PRO A 40 -7.70 1.70 28.57
C PRO A 40 -8.69 1.56 27.41
N SER A 41 -8.36 0.81 26.36
CA SER A 41 -9.21 0.58 25.19
C SER A 41 -10.39 -0.39 25.42
N CYS A 42 -10.56 -0.91 26.63
CA CYS A 42 -11.58 -1.92 26.92
C CYS A 42 -12.99 -1.46 26.59
N ARG A 43 -13.72 -2.23 25.79
CA ARG A 43 -15.11 -1.95 25.38
C ARG A 43 -16.15 -2.37 26.43
N ALA A 44 -15.77 -2.59 27.68
CA ALA A 44 -16.72 -2.76 28.77
C ALA A 44 -17.47 -1.45 29.07
N ARG A 45 -18.56 -1.53 29.83
CA ARG A 45 -19.26 -0.32 30.32
C ARG A 45 -18.29 0.46 31.21
N HIS A 46 -18.23 1.77 31.03
CA HIS A 46 -17.42 2.63 31.90
C HIS A 46 -17.86 2.55 33.35
N ALA A 47 -16.87 2.41 34.22
CA ALA A 47 -17.10 2.51 35.67
C ALA A 47 -17.20 3.99 36.09
N LEU A 48 -17.74 4.22 37.27
CA LEU A 48 -17.67 5.54 37.87
C LEU A 48 -16.23 5.88 38.26
N ARG A 49 -15.76 7.10 37.97
CA ARG A 49 -14.37 7.54 38.23
C ARG A 49 -13.89 7.21 39.65
N LYS A 50 -14.74 7.43 40.65
CA LYS A 50 -14.41 7.14 42.06
C LYS A 50 -14.02 5.68 42.38
N ASN A 51 -14.40 4.76 41.51
CA ASN A 51 -14.11 3.31 41.66
C ASN A 51 -12.92 2.85 40.79
N VAL A 52 -12.23 3.78 40.13
CA VAL A 52 -11.15 3.47 39.17
C VAL A 52 -9.82 3.87 39.78
N HIS A 53 -8.86 2.93 39.74
CA HIS A 53 -7.45 3.16 40.07
C HIS A 53 -6.56 2.73 38.91
N PHE A 54 -5.41 3.38 38.77
CA PHE A 54 -4.46 3.14 37.70
C PHE A 54 -3.22 2.44 38.21
N TYR A 55 -2.74 1.48 37.43
CA TYR A 55 -1.52 0.73 37.70
C TYR A 55 -0.58 0.78 36.50
N PRO A 56 0.75 0.72 36.70
CA PRO A 56 1.71 0.78 35.60
C PRO A 56 1.59 -0.41 34.65
N ASP A 57 1.12 -1.56 35.11
CA ASP A 57 0.92 -2.79 34.34
C ASP A 57 -0.03 -3.76 35.05
N VAL A 58 -0.37 -4.85 34.35
CA VAL A 58 -1.28 -5.89 34.85
C VAL A 58 -0.71 -6.62 36.07
N HIS A 59 0.61 -6.82 36.13
CA HIS A 59 1.24 -7.57 37.21
C HIS A 59 1.04 -6.85 38.55
N HIS A 60 1.26 -5.54 38.61
CA HIS A 60 1.02 -4.73 39.80
C HIS A 60 -0.47 -4.76 40.22
N ALA A 61 -1.39 -4.69 39.25
CA ALA A 61 -2.81 -4.76 39.55
C ALA A 61 -3.22 -6.15 40.10
N VAL A 62 -2.66 -7.24 39.56
CA VAL A 62 -2.93 -8.59 40.04
C VAL A 62 -2.35 -8.81 41.45
N GLN A 63 -1.16 -8.28 41.75
CA GLN A 63 -0.58 -8.30 43.11
C GLN A 63 -1.46 -7.51 44.09
N ALA A 64 -2.15 -6.47 43.64
CA ALA A 64 -3.11 -5.72 44.45
C ALA A 64 -4.48 -6.44 44.59
N GLY A 65 -4.62 -7.68 44.08
CA GLY A 65 -5.81 -8.50 44.25
C GLY A 65 -6.87 -8.39 43.14
N PHE A 66 -6.57 -7.70 42.03
CA PHE A 66 -7.49 -7.61 40.91
C PHE A 66 -7.28 -8.73 39.90
N ARG A 67 -8.37 -9.22 39.31
CA ARG A 67 -8.32 -10.26 38.27
C ARG A 67 -8.39 -9.66 36.88
N PRO A 68 -7.69 -10.26 35.87
CA PRO A 68 -7.74 -9.80 34.48
C PRO A 68 -9.14 -9.88 33.88
N CYS A 69 -9.53 -8.85 33.14
CA CYS A 69 -10.78 -8.79 32.41
C CYS A 69 -10.85 -9.86 31.32
N LYS A 70 -11.90 -10.70 31.33
CA LYS A 70 -12.10 -11.75 30.32
C LYS A 70 -12.34 -11.20 28.91
N ARG A 71 -12.76 -9.93 28.77
CA ARG A 71 -13.05 -9.28 27.47
C ARG A 71 -11.78 -8.73 26.83
N CYS A 72 -11.01 -7.88 27.52
CA CYS A 72 -9.82 -7.25 26.97
C CYS A 72 -8.52 -8.04 27.25
N ARG A 73 -8.55 -9.03 28.17
CA ARG A 73 -7.44 -9.92 28.52
C ARG A 73 -6.11 -9.16 28.66
N PRO A 74 -6.01 -8.24 29.61
CA PRO A 74 -4.83 -7.39 29.76
C PRO A 74 -3.56 -8.16 30.11
N ASP A 75 -3.71 -9.40 30.62
CA ASP A 75 -2.69 -10.39 30.92
C ASP A 75 -2.15 -11.12 29.67
N LYS A 76 -2.76 -10.90 28.51
CA LYS A 76 -2.36 -11.51 27.23
C LYS A 76 -2.00 -10.41 26.23
N ARG A 77 -1.26 -10.78 25.18
CA ARG A 77 -1.00 -9.88 24.06
C ARG A 77 -2.30 -9.34 23.49
N ASP A 78 -2.23 -8.16 22.90
CA ASP A 78 -3.40 -7.54 22.24
C ASP A 78 -3.97 -8.52 21.20
N PRO A 79 -5.28 -8.85 21.26
CA PRO A 79 -5.91 -9.66 20.23
C PRO A 79 -5.78 -9.08 18.83
N GLN A 80 -5.56 -7.78 18.70
CA GLN A 80 -5.35 -7.11 17.42
C GLN A 80 -3.94 -7.40 16.89
N GLU A 81 -2.92 -7.32 17.75
CA GLU A 81 -1.54 -7.68 17.40
C GLU A 81 -1.42 -9.15 17.00
N GLU A 82 -2.05 -10.04 17.77
CA GLU A 82 -2.08 -11.47 17.45
C GLU A 82 -2.70 -11.73 16.06
N LYS A 83 -3.74 -11.00 15.69
CA LYS A 83 -4.36 -11.09 14.36
C LYS A 83 -3.42 -10.59 13.27
N LEU A 84 -2.71 -9.48 13.50
CA LEU A 84 -1.74 -8.94 12.56
C LEU A 84 -0.57 -9.91 12.37
N GLU A 85 -0.01 -10.45 13.44
CA GLU A 85 1.07 -11.46 13.39
C GLU A 85 0.65 -12.70 12.57
N LYS A 86 -0.59 -13.18 12.74
CA LYS A 86 -1.14 -14.30 11.95
C LYS A 86 -1.20 -13.98 10.47
N VAL A 87 -1.64 -12.77 10.11
CA VAL A 87 -1.69 -12.35 8.71
C VAL A 87 -0.28 -12.16 8.12
N GLU A 88 0.64 -11.56 8.86
CA GLU A 88 2.04 -11.43 8.44
C GLU A 88 2.70 -12.78 8.23
N ARG A 89 2.47 -13.73 9.15
CA ARG A 89 2.96 -15.10 8.99
C ARG A 89 2.41 -15.75 7.72
N ALA A 90 1.11 -15.59 7.45
CA ALA A 90 0.49 -16.11 6.25
C ALA A 90 1.04 -15.46 4.97
N CYS A 91 1.33 -14.16 4.96
CA CYS A 91 1.97 -13.48 3.85
C CYS A 91 3.36 -14.08 3.57
N ARG A 92 4.19 -14.27 4.61
CA ARG A 92 5.51 -14.89 4.49
C ARG A 92 5.43 -16.32 3.95
N LEU A 93 4.48 -17.12 4.44
CA LEU A 93 4.26 -18.48 3.96
C LEU A 93 3.88 -18.50 2.47
N LEU A 94 3.00 -17.62 2.02
CA LEU A 94 2.63 -17.48 0.61
C LEU A 94 3.78 -17.00 -0.28
N GLU A 95 4.71 -16.23 0.28
CA GLU A 95 5.94 -15.83 -0.41
C GLU A 95 6.95 -16.97 -0.51
N GLN A 96 6.98 -17.87 0.44
CA GLN A 96 7.88 -19.04 0.47
C GLN A 96 7.35 -20.21 -0.36
N ASP A 97 6.07 -20.53 -0.21
CA ASP A 97 5.42 -21.62 -0.93
C ASP A 97 4.12 -21.16 -1.62
N PRO A 98 4.17 -20.99 -2.94
CA PRO A 98 3.01 -20.57 -3.74
C PRO A 98 1.99 -21.72 -3.99
N ALA A 99 2.25 -22.93 -3.50
CA ALA A 99 1.32 -24.05 -3.65
C ALA A 99 0.33 -24.18 -2.47
N LEU A 100 0.56 -23.46 -1.36
CA LEU A 100 -0.28 -23.52 -0.17
C LEU A 100 -1.74 -23.18 -0.47
N THR A 101 -2.66 -24.04 -0.04
CA THR A 101 -4.10 -23.79 -0.16
C THR A 101 -4.60 -22.88 0.97
N LEU A 102 -5.84 -22.38 0.84
CA LEU A 102 -6.46 -21.57 1.89
C LEU A 102 -6.58 -22.36 3.20
N GLU A 103 -6.92 -23.63 3.11
CA GLU A 103 -7.09 -24.55 4.23
C GLU A 103 -5.75 -24.76 4.97
N MET A 104 -4.69 -25.01 4.22
CA MET A 104 -3.34 -25.17 4.77
C MET A 104 -2.85 -23.89 5.48
N LEU A 105 -3.08 -22.73 4.86
CA LEU A 105 -2.73 -21.44 5.47
C LEU A 105 -3.50 -21.20 6.76
N ALA A 106 -4.80 -21.44 6.74
CA ALA A 106 -5.67 -21.26 7.91
C ALA A 106 -5.23 -22.19 9.07
N GLN A 107 -4.87 -23.42 8.75
CA GLN A 107 -4.32 -24.38 9.73
C GLN A 107 -2.99 -23.89 10.31
N GLN A 108 -2.07 -23.38 9.47
CA GLN A 108 -0.76 -22.87 9.91
C GLN A 108 -0.86 -21.68 10.87
N VAL A 109 -1.94 -20.90 10.79
CA VAL A 109 -2.20 -19.75 11.66
C VAL A 109 -3.24 -20.04 12.74
N ALA A 110 -3.63 -21.31 12.93
CA ALA A 110 -4.63 -21.78 13.90
C ALA A 110 -5.96 -20.98 13.81
N MET A 111 -6.54 -20.94 12.60
CA MET A 111 -7.84 -20.30 12.32
C MET A 111 -8.70 -21.17 11.42
N SER A 112 -10.03 -20.98 11.45
CA SER A 112 -10.89 -21.55 10.43
C SER A 112 -10.69 -20.84 9.06
N PRO A 113 -10.81 -21.54 7.92
CA PRO A 113 -10.60 -20.95 6.59
C PRO A 113 -11.44 -19.71 6.34
N PHE A 114 -12.70 -19.72 6.78
CA PHE A 114 -13.62 -18.59 6.63
C PHE A 114 -13.18 -17.35 7.41
N HIS A 115 -12.82 -17.53 8.70
CA HIS A 115 -12.32 -16.45 9.53
C HIS A 115 -10.99 -15.91 9.04
N PHE A 116 -10.07 -16.80 8.64
CA PHE A 116 -8.79 -16.42 8.06
C PHE A 116 -8.97 -15.60 6.77
N HIS A 117 -9.82 -16.06 5.84
CA HIS A 117 -10.08 -15.34 4.59
C HIS A 117 -10.58 -13.91 4.85
N ARG A 118 -11.55 -13.74 5.76
CA ARG A 118 -12.09 -12.42 6.12
C ARG A 118 -11.03 -11.54 6.79
N LEU A 119 -10.28 -12.10 7.75
CA LEU A 119 -9.22 -11.39 8.45
C LEU A 119 -8.12 -10.97 7.47
N PHE A 120 -7.64 -11.90 6.64
CA PHE A 120 -6.59 -11.62 5.65
C PHE A 120 -7.02 -10.49 4.71
N LYS A 121 -8.25 -10.55 4.17
CA LYS A 121 -8.80 -9.50 3.31
C LYS A 121 -8.96 -8.17 4.04
N SER A 122 -9.39 -8.17 5.31
CA SER A 122 -9.56 -6.92 6.09
C SER A 122 -8.23 -6.24 6.42
N VAL A 123 -7.15 -7.03 6.60
CA VAL A 123 -5.81 -6.52 6.92
C VAL A 123 -5.01 -6.15 5.68
N THR A 124 -5.05 -7.00 4.63
CA THR A 124 -4.24 -6.81 3.42
C THR A 124 -4.98 -6.10 2.29
N GLY A 125 -6.30 -5.97 2.36
CA GLY A 125 -7.15 -5.50 1.27
C GLY A 125 -7.30 -6.49 0.11
N MET A 126 -6.59 -7.63 0.14
CA MET A 126 -6.57 -8.65 -0.91
C MET A 126 -7.03 -10.00 -0.37
N THR A 127 -7.62 -10.83 -1.24
CA THR A 127 -7.85 -12.23 -0.87
C THR A 127 -6.54 -13.01 -0.82
N PRO A 128 -6.41 -14.08 -0.01
CA PRO A 128 -5.22 -14.93 -0.01
C PRO A 128 -4.83 -15.44 -1.40
N LYS A 129 -5.82 -15.78 -2.23
CA LYS A 129 -5.62 -16.21 -3.63
C LYS A 129 -5.04 -15.10 -4.51
N ALA A 130 -5.54 -13.86 -4.36
CA ALA A 130 -5.00 -12.71 -5.12
C ALA A 130 -3.56 -12.39 -4.70
N TRP A 131 -3.26 -12.47 -3.41
CA TRP A 131 -1.89 -12.32 -2.88
C TRP A 131 -0.95 -13.40 -3.45
N GLN A 132 -1.38 -14.65 -3.43
CA GLN A 132 -0.64 -15.78 -3.99
C GLN A 132 -0.34 -15.59 -5.49
N GLN A 133 -1.32 -15.17 -6.28
CA GLN A 133 -1.13 -14.89 -7.70
C GLN A 133 -0.10 -13.76 -7.94
N ALA A 134 -0.14 -12.73 -7.13
CA ALA A 134 0.81 -11.63 -7.20
C ALA A 134 2.23 -12.07 -6.83
N ALA A 135 2.39 -12.90 -5.80
CA ALA A 135 3.67 -13.48 -5.40
C ALA A 135 4.25 -14.39 -6.51
N ARG A 136 3.42 -15.22 -7.13
CA ARG A 136 3.82 -16.03 -8.30
C ARG A 136 4.30 -15.18 -9.47
N GLY A 137 3.55 -14.13 -9.79
CA GLY A 137 3.95 -13.19 -10.85
C GLY A 137 5.28 -12.49 -10.56
N GLN A 138 5.55 -12.15 -9.30
CA GLN A 138 6.85 -11.54 -8.94
C GLN A 138 8.00 -12.53 -9.06
N ARG A 139 7.83 -13.78 -8.62
CA ARG A 139 8.86 -14.82 -8.79
C ARG A 139 9.15 -15.08 -10.25
N LEU A 140 8.13 -15.18 -11.07
CA LEU A 140 8.28 -15.37 -12.50
C LEU A 140 9.10 -14.23 -13.13
N ARG A 141 8.80 -12.99 -12.79
CA ARG A 141 9.59 -11.83 -13.26
C ARG A 141 11.05 -11.92 -12.83
N ASN A 142 11.30 -12.27 -11.58
CA ASN A 142 12.67 -12.40 -11.06
C ASN A 142 13.43 -13.52 -11.78
N ALA A 143 12.85 -14.70 -11.93
CA ALA A 143 13.48 -15.84 -12.62
C ALA A 143 13.79 -15.51 -14.10
N LEU A 144 12.85 -14.88 -14.80
CA LEU A 144 13.07 -14.47 -16.20
C LEU A 144 14.15 -13.38 -16.32
N ALA A 145 14.23 -12.45 -15.36
CA ALA A 145 15.29 -11.42 -15.33
C ALA A 145 16.68 -12.00 -15.06
N HIS A 146 16.77 -13.14 -14.34
CA HIS A 146 18.04 -13.87 -14.13
C HIS A 146 18.45 -14.76 -15.32
N GLY A 147 17.64 -14.82 -16.37
CA GLY A 147 17.95 -15.57 -17.58
C GLY A 147 17.51 -17.03 -17.57
N ASP A 148 16.72 -17.47 -16.60
CA ASP A 148 16.22 -18.85 -16.51
C ASP A 148 15.42 -19.22 -17.76
N LYS A 149 15.41 -20.52 -18.11
CA LYS A 149 14.54 -21.01 -19.18
C LYS A 149 13.09 -20.74 -18.81
N ILE A 150 12.26 -20.37 -19.79
CA ILE A 150 10.86 -19.97 -19.55
C ILE A 150 10.08 -21.06 -18.82
N THR A 151 10.26 -22.33 -19.20
CA THR A 151 9.64 -23.49 -18.56
C THR A 151 10.02 -23.61 -17.09
N ASP A 152 11.30 -23.45 -16.79
CA ASP A 152 11.86 -23.60 -15.44
C ASP A 152 11.43 -22.41 -14.56
N ALA A 153 11.48 -21.20 -15.11
CA ALA A 153 11.03 -19.98 -14.42
C ALA A 153 9.56 -20.04 -14.01
N VAL A 154 8.74 -20.60 -14.88
CA VAL A 154 7.31 -20.70 -14.58
C VAL A 154 7.01 -21.83 -13.60
N LEU A 155 7.68 -22.97 -13.66
CA LEU A 155 7.62 -24.03 -12.66
C LEU A 155 8.08 -23.53 -11.30
N ALA A 156 9.24 -22.88 -11.22
CA ALA A 156 9.78 -22.28 -10.00
C ALA A 156 8.87 -21.20 -9.42
N ALA A 157 8.12 -20.49 -10.26
CA ALA A 157 7.13 -19.53 -9.80
C ALA A 157 5.85 -20.17 -9.19
N GLY A 158 5.72 -21.50 -9.29
CA GLY A 158 4.59 -22.24 -8.69
C GLY A 158 3.31 -22.21 -9.52
N PHE A 159 3.41 -22.04 -10.84
CA PHE A 159 2.26 -22.21 -11.72
C PHE A 159 2.05 -23.72 -12.00
N PRO A 160 0.82 -24.24 -11.86
CA PRO A 160 0.56 -25.65 -12.04
C PRO A 160 0.72 -26.07 -13.51
N ASP A 161 1.22 -27.29 -13.73
CA ASP A 161 1.47 -27.88 -15.04
C ASP A 161 0.15 -28.22 -15.75
N SER A 162 -0.35 -27.32 -16.57
CA SER A 162 -1.54 -27.54 -17.43
C SER A 162 -1.60 -26.50 -18.55
N ASN A 163 -2.39 -26.76 -19.62
CA ASN A 163 -2.62 -25.83 -20.73
C ASN A 163 -3.13 -24.42 -20.31
N SER A 164 -3.65 -24.28 -19.10
CA SER A 164 -4.05 -22.98 -18.51
C SER A 164 -2.85 -22.17 -17.95
N TYR A 165 -1.70 -22.78 -17.84
CA TYR A 165 -0.47 -22.28 -17.26
C TYR A 165 0.11 -21.07 -18.01
N TYR A 166 0.33 -21.20 -19.31
CA TYR A 166 0.86 -20.08 -20.10
C TYR A 166 -0.07 -18.87 -20.04
N ARG A 167 -1.37 -19.08 -20.05
CA ARG A 167 -2.35 -17.99 -19.92
C ARG A 167 -2.22 -17.29 -18.58
N LYS A 168 -2.18 -18.03 -17.45
CA LYS A 168 -2.02 -17.44 -16.11
C LYS A 168 -0.67 -16.78 -15.90
N ALA A 169 0.40 -17.33 -16.45
CA ALA A 169 1.72 -16.72 -16.44
C ALA A 169 1.74 -15.44 -17.28
N ASN A 170 1.15 -15.47 -18.47
CA ASN A 170 1.00 -14.30 -19.33
C ASN A 170 0.13 -13.21 -18.69
N ASP A 171 -0.97 -13.59 -18.00
CA ASP A 171 -1.79 -12.66 -17.24
C ASP A 171 -1.00 -12.00 -16.09
N ALA A 172 -0.15 -12.77 -15.40
CA ALA A 172 0.70 -12.29 -14.33
C ALA A 172 1.84 -11.39 -14.80
N LEU A 173 2.41 -11.67 -15.98
CA LEU A 173 3.45 -10.85 -16.62
C LEU A 173 2.85 -9.67 -17.36
N GLY A 174 1.63 -9.84 -17.83
CA GLY A 174 1.00 -8.90 -18.72
C GLY A 174 1.39 -9.06 -20.19
N MET A 175 2.18 -10.07 -20.51
CA MET A 175 2.68 -10.43 -21.84
C MET A 175 3.13 -11.89 -21.84
N THR A 176 3.51 -12.44 -22.98
CA THR A 176 4.12 -13.79 -23.01
C THR A 176 5.47 -13.78 -22.27
N ALA A 177 5.82 -14.89 -21.61
CA ALA A 177 7.11 -15.02 -20.95
C ALA A 177 8.28 -14.86 -21.94
N LYS A 178 8.07 -15.21 -23.21
CA LYS A 178 9.05 -15.01 -24.28
C LYS A 178 9.28 -13.53 -24.59
N GLN A 179 8.24 -12.73 -24.66
CA GLN A 179 8.30 -11.28 -24.82
C GLN A 179 8.92 -10.60 -23.61
N TYR A 180 8.57 -11.04 -22.39
CA TYR A 180 9.15 -10.52 -21.16
C TYR A 180 10.68 -10.75 -21.10
N ARG A 181 11.13 -11.98 -21.44
CA ARG A 181 12.56 -12.35 -21.42
C ARG A 181 13.39 -11.65 -22.48
N LYS A 182 12.82 -11.36 -23.64
CA LYS A 182 13.49 -10.62 -24.72
C LYS A 182 13.61 -9.12 -24.43
N GLY A 183 13.01 -8.63 -23.37
CA GLY A 183 12.82 -7.19 -23.20
C GLY A 183 11.75 -6.61 -24.14
N ASP A 184 11.15 -7.46 -24.98
CA ASP A 184 10.20 -7.12 -26.04
C ASP A 184 8.83 -6.65 -25.50
N VAL A 185 8.83 -5.63 -24.66
CA VAL A 185 7.71 -4.71 -24.64
C VAL A 185 8.09 -3.61 -25.61
N ALA A 186 7.60 -3.69 -26.81
CA ALA A 186 7.68 -2.57 -27.71
C ALA A 186 7.02 -1.36 -27.04
N VAL A 187 7.82 -0.57 -26.35
CA VAL A 187 7.40 0.71 -25.78
C VAL A 187 7.82 1.76 -26.76
N ARG A 188 6.85 2.43 -27.33
CA ARG A 188 7.10 3.65 -28.08
C ARG A 188 6.88 4.85 -27.15
N TYR A 189 7.70 5.87 -27.30
CA TYR A 189 7.54 7.09 -26.52
C TYR A 189 7.68 8.34 -27.36
N ALA A 190 7.08 9.41 -26.90
CA ALA A 190 7.33 10.74 -27.44
C ALA A 190 7.37 11.76 -26.31
N ILE A 191 7.97 12.90 -26.58
CA ILE A 191 8.15 13.99 -25.62
C ILE A 191 7.40 15.21 -26.14
N SER A 192 6.68 15.85 -25.23
CA SER A 192 5.94 17.08 -25.51
C SER A 192 6.16 18.08 -24.37
N GLU A 193 5.85 19.32 -24.61
CA GLU A 193 5.81 20.35 -23.58
C GLU A 193 4.46 20.34 -22.85
N CYS A 194 4.47 20.62 -21.55
CA CYS A 194 3.28 20.78 -20.73
C CYS A 194 3.52 21.86 -19.66
N ALA A 195 2.48 22.21 -18.93
CA ALA A 195 2.56 23.24 -17.89
C ALA A 195 3.50 22.88 -16.70
N LEU A 196 4.09 21.69 -16.69
CA LEU A 196 5.07 21.21 -15.70
C LEU A 196 6.47 20.99 -16.30
N GLY A 197 6.72 21.47 -17.51
CA GLY A 197 7.97 21.30 -18.25
C GLY A 197 7.88 20.21 -19.31
N ARG A 198 8.92 19.41 -19.49
CA ARG A 198 8.92 18.33 -20.50
C ARG A 198 8.16 17.13 -19.97
N CYS A 199 7.26 16.59 -20.78
CA CYS A 199 6.49 15.39 -20.49
C CYS A 199 6.82 14.31 -21.51
N LEU A 200 7.35 13.18 -21.04
CA LEU A 200 7.51 11.98 -21.84
C LEU A 200 6.34 11.04 -21.58
N VAL A 201 5.68 10.61 -22.64
CA VAL A 201 4.61 9.59 -22.58
C VAL A 201 5.09 8.35 -23.29
N GLY A 202 5.13 7.23 -22.55
CA GLY A 202 5.44 5.90 -23.05
C GLY A 202 4.17 5.05 -23.18
N GLU A 203 4.01 4.39 -24.32
CA GLU A 203 2.90 3.51 -24.63
C GLU A 203 3.37 2.13 -25.02
N SER A 204 2.71 1.11 -24.48
CA SER A 204 2.82 -0.29 -24.90
C SER A 204 1.57 -0.70 -25.68
N GLU A 205 1.55 -1.94 -26.20
CA GLU A 205 0.34 -2.52 -26.84
C GLU A 205 -0.91 -2.50 -25.94
N ARG A 206 -0.73 -2.36 -24.60
CA ARG A 206 -1.81 -2.38 -23.61
C ARG A 206 -2.30 -0.99 -23.20
N GLY A 207 -1.54 0.05 -23.52
CA GLY A 207 -1.88 1.41 -23.13
C GLY A 207 -0.68 2.20 -22.59
N ILE A 208 -0.97 3.29 -21.94
CA ILE A 208 0.04 4.18 -21.39
C ILE A 208 0.74 3.50 -20.22
N CYS A 209 2.05 3.27 -20.34
CA CYS A 209 2.89 2.59 -19.35
C CYS A 209 3.86 3.52 -18.60
N ALA A 210 4.10 4.72 -19.13
CA ALA A 210 4.91 5.76 -18.49
C ALA A 210 4.38 7.15 -18.78
N ILE A 211 4.38 8.02 -17.79
CA ILE A 211 4.22 9.47 -17.90
C ILE A 211 5.30 10.05 -16.99
N LEU A 212 6.36 10.58 -17.59
CA LEU A 212 7.55 11.10 -16.90
C LEU A 212 7.63 12.60 -17.09
N LEU A 213 8.04 13.31 -16.05
CA LEU A 213 8.18 14.76 -16.09
C LEU A 213 9.64 15.15 -15.86
N GLY A 214 10.12 16.15 -16.57
CA GLY A 214 11.50 16.61 -16.46
C GLY A 214 11.69 18.04 -16.92
N ASP A 215 12.91 18.54 -16.82
CA ASP A 215 13.28 19.87 -17.27
C ASP A 215 13.79 19.86 -18.73
N ASP A 216 14.35 18.74 -19.16
CA ASP A 216 14.91 18.58 -20.49
C ASP A 216 14.62 17.17 -21.07
N ASP A 217 14.71 17.08 -22.42
CA ASP A 217 14.44 15.85 -23.16
C ASP A 217 15.43 14.75 -22.82
N ALA A 218 16.71 15.08 -22.55
CA ALA A 218 17.75 14.12 -22.31
C ALA A 218 17.49 13.33 -21.01
N LYS A 219 17.10 14.02 -19.92
CA LYS A 219 16.78 13.40 -18.63
C LYS A 219 15.59 12.46 -18.72
N VAL A 220 14.47 12.91 -19.32
CA VAL A 220 13.28 12.06 -19.46
C VAL A 220 13.52 10.89 -20.41
N THR A 221 14.37 11.05 -21.43
CA THR A 221 14.80 9.96 -22.31
C THR A 221 15.67 8.95 -21.55
N GLN A 222 16.64 9.40 -20.76
CA GLN A 222 17.45 8.52 -19.94
C GLN A 222 16.59 7.74 -18.94
N GLU A 223 15.59 8.41 -18.34
CA GLU A 223 14.67 7.77 -17.40
C GLU A 223 13.84 6.68 -18.08
N ILE A 224 13.24 6.93 -19.29
CA ILE A 224 12.45 5.89 -19.96
C ILE A 224 13.32 4.70 -20.38
N LEU A 225 14.53 4.93 -20.88
CA LEU A 225 15.46 3.87 -21.26
C LEU A 225 15.95 3.05 -20.06
N SER A 226 16.06 3.66 -18.87
CA SER A 226 16.35 2.92 -17.63
C SER A 226 15.19 1.99 -17.21
N LEU A 227 13.95 2.36 -17.55
CA LEU A 227 12.74 1.61 -17.23
C LEU A 227 12.37 0.57 -18.29
N PHE A 228 12.69 0.88 -19.54
CA PHE A 228 12.40 0.11 -20.74
C PHE A 228 13.58 0.27 -21.71
N PRO A 229 14.61 -0.60 -21.60
CA PRO A 229 15.85 -0.47 -22.38
C PRO A 229 15.64 -0.41 -23.89
N ASP A 230 14.63 -1.12 -24.39
CA ASP A 230 14.30 -1.21 -25.83
C ASP A 230 13.19 -0.23 -26.23
N ALA A 231 12.94 0.83 -25.44
CA ALA A 231 11.95 1.83 -25.82
C ALA A 231 12.41 2.68 -26.99
N GLU A 232 11.54 2.83 -27.98
CA GLU A 232 11.83 3.58 -29.21
C GLU A 232 11.10 4.94 -29.23
N ARG A 233 11.80 5.97 -29.66
CA ARG A 233 11.18 7.27 -29.91
C ARG A 233 10.34 7.22 -31.17
N ALA A 234 9.05 7.50 -31.05
CA ALA A 234 8.13 7.50 -32.17
C ALA A 234 7.76 8.95 -32.57
N PRO A 235 7.43 9.19 -33.85
CA PRO A 235 6.90 10.47 -34.29
C PRO A 235 5.53 10.77 -33.64
N LEU A 236 5.25 12.04 -33.42
CA LEU A 236 3.97 12.53 -32.90
C LEU A 236 2.92 12.61 -34.02
N GLU A 237 2.43 11.42 -34.45
CA GLU A 237 1.50 11.32 -35.58
C GLU A 237 0.31 10.42 -35.24
N GLY A 238 -0.78 10.62 -35.98
CA GLY A 238 -1.94 9.74 -35.96
C GLY A 238 -2.60 9.60 -34.58
N GLU A 239 -2.93 8.37 -34.23
CA GLU A 239 -3.62 8.06 -32.96
C GLU A 239 -2.71 8.22 -31.73
N PHE A 240 -1.41 7.96 -31.88
CA PHE A 240 -0.45 8.15 -30.81
C PHE A 240 -0.33 9.63 -30.40
N ALA A 241 -0.26 10.54 -31.37
CA ALA A 241 -0.27 11.99 -31.09
C ALA A 241 -1.55 12.43 -30.37
N ARG A 242 -2.71 11.88 -30.76
CA ARG A 242 -3.98 12.17 -30.07
C ARG A 242 -3.97 11.72 -28.61
N ARG A 243 -3.43 10.54 -28.32
CA ARG A 243 -3.32 10.02 -26.95
C ARG A 243 -2.36 10.87 -26.10
N ILE A 244 -1.24 11.29 -26.68
CA ILE A 244 -0.31 12.21 -26.00
C ILE A 244 -0.99 13.54 -25.71
N ALA A 245 -1.72 14.12 -26.68
CA ALA A 245 -2.47 15.33 -26.47
C ALA A 245 -3.50 15.21 -25.32
N GLN A 246 -4.16 14.06 -25.18
CA GLN A 246 -5.06 13.79 -24.05
C GLN A 246 -4.30 13.73 -22.71
N VAL A 247 -3.12 13.12 -22.67
CA VAL A 247 -2.28 13.12 -21.46
C VAL A 247 -1.87 14.54 -21.10
N ILE A 248 -1.38 15.32 -22.06
CA ILE A 248 -1.00 16.72 -21.84
C ILE A 248 -2.21 17.54 -21.38
N HIS A 249 -3.37 17.36 -22.01
CA HIS A 249 -4.60 18.03 -21.61
C HIS A 249 -4.98 17.70 -20.14
N THR A 250 -4.83 16.45 -19.71
CA THR A 250 -5.05 16.05 -18.30
C THR A 250 -4.04 16.70 -17.35
N ILE A 251 -2.78 16.89 -17.79
CA ILE A 251 -1.75 17.57 -17.00
C ILE A 251 -2.04 19.07 -16.85
N ASP A 252 -2.45 19.69 -17.93
CA ASP A 252 -2.64 21.14 -18.01
C ASP A 252 -3.99 21.58 -17.45
N ASN A 253 -5.02 20.74 -17.59
CA ASN A 253 -6.39 21.02 -17.15
C ASN A 253 -6.75 20.15 -15.94
N ARG A 254 -7.16 20.82 -14.88
CA ARG A 254 -7.44 20.23 -13.57
C ARG A 254 -8.67 19.34 -13.59
N GLY A 255 -8.59 18.21 -12.86
CA GLY A 255 -9.76 17.37 -12.60
C GLY A 255 -10.28 16.59 -13.81
N VAL A 256 -9.65 16.76 -14.98
CA VAL A 256 -10.01 15.98 -16.17
C VAL A 256 -9.42 14.57 -16.03
N PRO A 257 -10.25 13.52 -15.88
CA PRO A 257 -9.75 12.17 -15.80
C PRO A 257 -9.15 11.73 -17.13
N LEU A 258 -8.04 11.00 -17.09
CA LEU A 258 -7.46 10.38 -18.27
C LEU A 258 -8.30 9.15 -18.66
N ALA A 259 -9.02 9.25 -19.78
CA ALA A 259 -9.85 8.18 -20.33
C ALA A 259 -9.08 7.28 -21.32
N LEU A 260 -7.84 6.93 -21.00
CA LEU A 260 -7.00 6.04 -21.81
C LEU A 260 -6.70 4.73 -21.07
N PRO A 261 -6.53 3.61 -21.78
CA PRO A 261 -6.06 2.39 -21.17
C PRO A 261 -4.68 2.57 -20.59
N LEU A 262 -4.47 2.06 -19.36
CA LEU A 262 -3.23 2.17 -18.63
C LEU A 262 -2.60 0.79 -18.47
N ASP A 263 -1.29 0.68 -18.76
CA ASP A 263 -0.50 -0.50 -18.47
C ASP A 263 0.28 -0.29 -17.16
N ILE A 264 -0.41 -0.47 -16.02
CA ILE A 264 0.14 -0.26 -14.68
C ILE A 264 0.91 -1.51 -14.24
N ARG A 265 2.25 -1.44 -14.24
CA ARG A 265 3.14 -2.53 -13.84
C ARG A 265 3.76 -2.26 -12.48
N GLY A 266 3.58 -3.20 -11.58
CA GLY A 266 4.14 -3.13 -10.24
C GLY A 266 3.84 -4.39 -9.43
N THR A 267 4.48 -4.50 -8.28
CA THR A 267 4.17 -5.58 -7.32
C THR A 267 2.73 -5.46 -6.81
N ALA A 268 2.19 -6.53 -6.25
CA ALA A 268 0.85 -6.49 -5.64
C ALA A 268 0.72 -5.38 -4.59
N PHE A 269 1.77 -5.17 -3.78
CA PHE A 269 1.80 -4.10 -2.80
C PHE A 269 1.78 -2.71 -3.46
N GLN A 270 2.59 -2.50 -4.49
CA GLN A 270 2.60 -1.24 -5.24
C GLN A 270 1.24 -0.96 -5.88
N GLN A 271 0.63 -1.96 -6.52
CA GLN A 271 -0.71 -1.82 -7.12
C GLN A 271 -1.76 -1.45 -6.07
N GLN A 272 -1.71 -2.07 -4.88
CA GLN A 272 -2.59 -1.75 -3.77
C GLN A 272 -2.42 -0.30 -3.29
N VAL A 273 -1.17 0.14 -3.12
CA VAL A 273 -0.86 1.54 -2.79
C VAL A 273 -1.36 2.47 -3.88
N TRP A 274 -1.04 2.22 -5.14
CA TRP A 274 -1.44 3.08 -6.27
C TRP A 274 -2.96 3.17 -6.43
N GLN A 275 -3.68 2.08 -6.18
CA GLN A 275 -5.14 2.12 -6.14
C GLN A 275 -5.66 3.01 -5.00
N ALA A 276 -5.06 2.93 -3.81
CA ALA A 276 -5.41 3.81 -2.69
C ALA A 276 -5.11 5.28 -3.02
N LEU A 277 -3.99 5.57 -3.69
CA LEU A 277 -3.66 6.93 -4.13
C LEU A 277 -4.69 7.49 -5.11
N ARG A 278 -5.18 6.69 -6.05
CA ARG A 278 -6.21 7.10 -7.03
C ARG A 278 -7.56 7.44 -6.38
N ASN A 279 -7.80 6.95 -5.17
CA ASN A 279 -9.00 7.25 -4.41
C ASN A 279 -8.89 8.56 -3.60
N ILE A 280 -7.72 9.22 -3.55
CA ILE A 280 -7.57 10.53 -2.92
C ILE A 280 -8.16 11.57 -3.88
N PRO A 281 -9.21 12.31 -3.46
CA PRO A 281 -9.84 13.30 -4.34
C PRO A 281 -8.89 14.43 -4.78
N CYS A 282 -9.19 15.06 -5.88
CA CYS A 282 -8.48 16.26 -6.33
C CYS A 282 -8.67 17.38 -5.30
N GLY A 283 -7.59 18.03 -4.90
CA GLY A 283 -7.59 19.08 -3.87
C GLY A 283 -7.42 18.56 -2.44
N GLU A 284 -7.48 17.25 -2.23
CA GLU A 284 -7.22 16.64 -0.93
C GLU A 284 -5.82 16.03 -0.86
N THR A 285 -5.31 15.91 0.36
CA THR A 285 -4.02 15.26 0.63
C THR A 285 -4.17 14.18 1.67
N ALA A 286 -3.30 13.18 1.63
CA ALA A 286 -3.20 12.15 2.66
C ALA A 286 -1.76 12.02 3.13
N SER A 287 -1.56 11.66 4.41
CA SER A 287 -0.23 11.31 4.88
C SER A 287 0.13 9.88 4.47
N TYR A 288 1.44 9.57 4.42
CA TYR A 288 1.90 8.18 4.21
C TYR A 288 1.29 7.21 5.24
N GLN A 289 1.07 7.68 6.47
CA GLN A 289 0.41 6.92 7.53
C GLN A 289 -1.04 6.62 7.19
N GLN A 290 -1.80 7.62 6.72
CA GLN A 290 -3.20 7.43 6.31
C GLN A 290 -3.32 6.48 5.11
N VAL A 291 -2.42 6.58 4.12
CA VAL A 291 -2.38 5.62 3.01
C VAL A 291 -2.06 4.20 3.52
N ALA A 292 -1.09 4.06 4.43
CA ALA A 292 -0.76 2.78 5.05
C ALA A 292 -1.96 2.18 5.82
N GLN A 293 -2.72 3.02 6.53
CA GLN A 293 -3.96 2.61 7.20
C GLN A 293 -5.05 2.21 6.20
N ALA A 294 -5.25 2.99 5.14
CA ALA A 294 -6.25 2.72 4.10
C ALA A 294 -6.03 1.38 3.39
N ILE A 295 -4.77 0.96 3.22
CA ILE A 295 -4.45 -0.36 2.67
C ILE A 295 -4.39 -1.48 3.72
N GLY A 296 -4.78 -1.21 4.97
CA GLY A 296 -4.79 -2.19 6.07
C GLY A 296 -3.40 -2.57 6.60
N LYS A 297 -2.37 -1.74 6.36
CA LYS A 297 -0.98 -2.00 6.77
C LYS A 297 -0.37 -0.78 7.49
N PRO A 298 -0.84 -0.40 8.68
CA PRO A 298 -0.43 0.83 9.36
C PRO A 298 1.08 0.92 9.65
N GLY A 299 1.77 -0.22 9.78
CA GLY A 299 3.23 -0.27 9.94
C GLY A 299 4.04 -0.11 8.65
N ALA A 300 3.40 -0.10 7.47
CA ALA A 300 4.08 -0.13 6.17
C ALA A 300 4.42 1.27 5.60
N VAL A 301 4.54 2.31 6.43
CA VAL A 301 4.74 3.71 6.01
C VAL A 301 5.93 3.87 5.07
N ARG A 302 7.09 3.25 5.39
CA ARG A 302 8.28 3.28 4.53
C ARG A 302 8.06 2.58 3.19
N ALA A 303 7.35 1.45 3.20
CA ALA A 303 7.02 0.71 1.98
C ALA A 303 6.02 1.49 1.09
N VAL A 304 5.07 2.21 1.69
CA VAL A 304 4.19 3.14 0.97
C VAL A 304 4.99 4.25 0.31
N ALA A 305 5.95 4.85 1.02
CA ALA A 305 6.83 5.87 0.46
C ALA A 305 7.66 5.33 -0.72
N ALA A 306 8.20 4.11 -0.60
CA ALA A 306 8.91 3.44 -1.70
C ALA A 306 7.98 3.14 -2.90
N ALA A 307 6.73 2.74 -2.65
CA ALA A 307 5.74 2.53 -3.71
C ALA A 307 5.37 3.85 -4.42
N CYS A 308 5.28 4.97 -3.70
CA CYS A 308 5.11 6.30 -4.29
C CYS A 308 6.30 6.68 -5.18
N ALA A 309 7.53 6.42 -4.73
CA ALA A 309 8.75 6.67 -5.50
C ALA A 309 8.87 5.78 -6.74
N ALA A 310 8.31 4.58 -6.72
CA ALA A 310 8.29 3.64 -7.84
C ALA A 310 7.21 3.94 -8.89
N ASN A 311 6.37 4.97 -8.69
CA ASN A 311 5.34 5.39 -9.64
C ASN A 311 5.98 5.87 -10.95
N LYS A 312 5.51 5.34 -12.08
CA LYS A 312 5.93 5.70 -13.44
C LYS A 312 4.86 6.51 -14.20
N LEU A 313 3.69 6.73 -13.60
CA LEU A 313 2.53 7.38 -14.20
C LEU A 313 2.21 8.66 -13.43
N ALA A 314 2.98 9.72 -13.71
CA ALA A 314 2.78 11.03 -13.10
C ALA A 314 1.32 11.47 -13.25
N ILE A 315 0.78 12.08 -12.20
CA ILE A 315 -0.57 12.65 -12.14
C ILE A 315 -1.68 11.61 -12.17
N VAL A 316 -1.66 10.63 -13.09
CA VAL A 316 -2.67 9.57 -13.19
C VAL A 316 -2.69 8.70 -11.93
N ILE A 317 -1.51 8.43 -11.37
CA ILE A 317 -1.36 7.91 -10.00
C ILE A 317 -0.89 9.10 -9.14
N PRO A 318 -1.78 9.73 -8.36
CA PRO A 318 -1.53 11.04 -7.77
C PRO A 318 -0.66 10.96 -6.50
N CYS A 319 0.56 10.44 -6.62
CA CYS A 319 1.51 10.38 -5.50
C CYS A 319 1.97 11.77 -5.00
N HIS A 320 1.71 12.83 -5.76
CA HIS A 320 1.89 14.21 -5.29
C HIS A 320 0.90 14.59 -4.16
N ARG A 321 -0.26 13.95 -4.05
CA ARG A 321 -1.23 14.16 -2.97
C ARG A 321 -0.80 13.52 -1.64
N VAL A 322 0.30 12.75 -1.62
CA VAL A 322 0.82 12.18 -0.37
C VAL A 322 1.85 13.11 0.25
N VAL A 323 1.59 13.55 1.47
CA VAL A 323 2.42 14.50 2.23
C VAL A 323 2.90 13.87 3.53
N ARG A 324 3.78 14.56 4.28
CA ARG A 324 4.15 14.13 5.64
C ARG A 324 2.98 14.35 6.60
N GLN A 325 3.04 13.75 7.78
CA GLN A 325 2.00 13.87 8.80
C GLN A 325 1.83 15.31 9.33
N ASP A 326 2.90 16.10 9.26
CA ASP A 326 2.92 17.52 9.60
C ASP A 326 2.46 18.44 8.45
N GLY A 327 2.00 17.86 7.32
CA GLY A 327 1.62 18.57 6.11
C GLY A 327 2.78 19.05 5.25
N ALA A 328 4.03 18.86 5.71
CA ALA A 328 5.19 19.27 4.94
C ALA A 328 5.36 18.43 3.67
N LEU A 329 5.86 19.06 2.62
CA LEU A 329 6.15 18.38 1.37
C LEU A 329 7.28 17.37 1.58
N SER A 330 7.03 16.14 1.18
CA SER A 330 8.04 15.08 1.11
C SER A 330 8.53 14.91 -0.32
N GLY A 331 9.54 14.06 -0.51
CA GLY A 331 10.08 13.75 -1.82
C GLY A 331 9.01 13.41 -2.86
N TYR A 332 9.25 13.80 -4.08
CA TYR A 332 8.46 13.49 -5.25
C TYR A 332 9.43 13.07 -6.37
N ARG A 333 9.09 12.01 -7.11
CA ARG A 333 9.98 11.45 -8.14
C ARG A 333 10.45 12.51 -9.14
N TRP A 334 9.60 13.44 -9.48
CA TRP A 334 9.85 14.48 -10.47
C TRP A 334 10.09 15.88 -9.87
N GLY A 335 10.54 15.92 -8.59
CA GLY A 335 10.92 17.17 -7.89
C GLY A 335 9.82 17.76 -7.01
N THR A 336 10.22 18.27 -5.87
CA THR A 336 9.31 18.86 -4.87
C THR A 336 8.61 20.12 -5.37
N GLU A 337 9.24 20.86 -6.28
CA GLU A 337 8.67 22.07 -6.89
C GLU A 337 7.43 21.74 -7.74
N ARG A 338 7.51 20.67 -8.58
CA ARG A 338 6.35 20.17 -9.32
C ARG A 338 5.24 19.67 -8.42
N LYS A 339 5.60 19.03 -7.33
CA LYS A 339 4.63 18.60 -6.31
C LYS A 339 3.90 19.79 -5.69
N ALA A 340 4.64 20.82 -5.28
CA ALA A 340 4.06 22.05 -4.74
C ALA A 340 3.12 22.74 -5.73
N LEU A 341 3.56 22.81 -7.00
CA LEU A 341 2.76 23.41 -8.06
C LEU A 341 1.46 22.63 -8.33
N LEU A 342 1.52 21.31 -8.36
CA LEU A 342 0.35 20.44 -8.52
C LEU A 342 -0.64 20.64 -7.39
N LEU A 343 -0.18 20.56 -6.13
CA LEU A 343 -1.03 20.76 -4.96
C LEU A 343 -1.67 22.18 -4.95
N LYS A 344 -0.89 23.22 -5.26
CA LYS A 344 -1.40 24.58 -5.37
C LYS A 344 -2.45 24.73 -6.50
N ARG A 345 -2.26 24.02 -7.59
CA ARG A 345 -3.24 23.99 -8.68
C ARG A 345 -4.53 23.29 -8.25
N GLU A 346 -4.44 22.20 -7.49
CA GLU A 346 -5.59 21.44 -7.02
C GLU A 346 -6.38 22.16 -5.91
N SER A 347 -5.73 22.87 -4.99
CA SER A 347 -6.39 23.58 -3.87
C SER A 347 -7.25 24.76 -4.31
N ARG A 348 -6.92 25.44 -5.40
CA ARG A 348 -7.70 26.58 -5.90
C ARG A 348 -9.10 26.25 -6.42
N ASN A 349 -9.48 24.97 -6.49
CA ASN A 349 -10.82 24.54 -6.92
C ASN A 349 -11.85 24.44 -5.78
N GLN A 350 -11.46 24.70 -4.52
CA GLN A 350 -12.42 24.70 -3.39
C GLN A 350 -13.00 26.09 -3.11
N GLU A 351 -12.50 27.14 -3.81
CA GLU A 351 -12.93 28.53 -3.61
C GLU A 351 -13.79 29.10 -4.77
N GLY A 352 -14.25 28.24 -5.69
CA GLY A 352 -15.06 28.63 -6.84
C GLY A 352 -16.42 27.94 -6.93
#